data_77e26af1f7a8b64feb07268fe804e4a5
#
_entry.id   77e26af1f7a8b64feb07268fe804e4a5
#
_cell.length_a   1.000
_cell.length_b   1.000
_cell.length_c   1.000
_cell.angle_alpha   90.00
_cell.angle_beta   90.00
_cell.angle_gamma   90.00
#
_symmetry.space_group_name_H-M   'P 1'
#
loop_
_entity.id
_entity.type
_entity.pdbx_description
1 polymer ?
#
loop_
_entity_poly.entity_id
_entity_poly.type
_entity_poly.pdbx_seq_one_letter_code
_entity_poly.pdbx_strand_id
1 'polypeptide(L)'
;LTLFEGWRTPDARKAADAQAQNSDDDEDGKEKITPKEFFQTYKNKAVRLGGIITNAEEAISKKGNPYGRYTIEDYSGSYNLVLFGKSYEECSSLLKPNLYVSMTGTVQQRGAGMQWFHEKKDEEAEFELAITKVELLKDVQDKHLEALKVIIPIENVNRELIDELSAMCNDHPGQAHLEIEIHDPVHHQQISMTSKSKRVHISPVFYKWLNMKRLDNVLDFSITQK
;
A
#
# COMPACT_ATOMS: atom_id res chain seq x y z
N LEU A 1 -2.24 -6.72 -5.51
CA LEU A 1 -2.54 -5.29 -5.47
C LEU A 1 -3.32 -4.80 -6.70
N THR A 2 -4.32 -5.53 -7.08
CA THR A 2 -5.19 -5.27 -8.25
C THR A 2 -6.56 -4.71 -7.85
N LEU A 3 -6.67 -4.11 -6.65
CA LEU A 3 -7.94 -3.58 -6.13
C LEU A 3 -8.46 -2.37 -6.93
N PHE A 4 -7.56 -1.61 -7.55
CA PHE A 4 -7.95 -0.44 -8.36
C PHE A 4 -8.34 -0.78 -9.80
N GLU A 5 -7.90 -1.89 -10.38
CA GLU A 5 -8.27 -2.25 -11.77
C GLU A 5 -9.79 -2.42 -11.95
N GLY A 6 -10.49 -2.85 -10.91
CA GLY A 6 -11.95 -2.94 -10.91
C GLY A 6 -12.69 -1.66 -10.52
N TRP A 7 -12.00 -0.68 -9.94
CA TRP A 7 -12.61 0.51 -9.36
C TRP A 7 -12.22 1.79 -10.07
N ARG A 8 -12.59 1.94 -11.31
CA ARG A 8 -12.41 3.18 -12.07
C ARG A 8 -13.66 4.05 -11.97
N THR A 9 -13.47 5.36 -11.79
CA THR A 9 -14.57 6.30 -11.94
C THR A 9 -15.11 6.26 -13.39
N PRO A 10 -16.36 6.63 -13.63
CA PRO A 10 -16.93 6.67 -14.98
C PRO A 10 -16.10 7.49 -15.98
N ASP A 11 -15.44 8.55 -15.52
CA ASP A 11 -14.61 9.41 -16.36
C ASP A 11 -13.23 8.78 -16.65
N ALA A 12 -12.64 8.09 -15.68
CA ALA A 12 -11.40 7.33 -15.87
C ALA A 12 -11.62 6.12 -16.79
N ARG A 13 -12.84 5.54 -16.80
CA ARG A 13 -13.24 4.50 -17.77
C ARG A 13 -13.22 5.02 -19.19
N LYS A 14 -13.87 6.17 -19.47
CA LYS A 14 -13.89 6.76 -20.82
C LYS A 14 -12.50 7.04 -21.36
N ALA A 15 -11.59 7.50 -20.48
CA ALA A 15 -10.20 7.75 -20.84
C ALA A 15 -9.42 6.44 -21.10
N ALA A 16 -9.68 5.40 -20.32
CA ALA A 16 -9.03 4.09 -20.48
C ALA A 16 -9.56 3.31 -21.69
N ASP A 17 -10.88 3.37 -21.95
CA ASP A 17 -11.50 2.74 -23.12
C ASP A 17 -11.05 3.42 -24.43
N ALA A 18 -10.77 4.73 -24.39
CA ALA A 18 -10.17 5.47 -25.50
C ALA A 18 -8.69 5.11 -25.76
N GLN A 19 -7.94 4.71 -24.73
CA GLN A 19 -6.57 4.23 -24.86
C GLN A 19 -6.48 2.75 -25.24
N ALA A 20 -7.43 1.93 -24.81
CA ALA A 20 -7.47 0.49 -25.11
C ALA A 20 -7.83 0.18 -26.57
N GLN A 21 -8.39 1.12 -27.31
CA GLN A 21 -8.66 0.96 -28.76
C GLN A 21 -7.40 1.08 -29.65
N ASN A 22 -6.24 1.43 -29.06
CA ASN A 22 -4.98 1.62 -29.78
C ASN A 22 -3.86 0.64 -29.40
N SER A 23 -4.15 -0.43 -28.66
CA SER A 23 -3.18 -1.48 -28.35
C SER A 23 -3.81 -2.86 -28.52
N ASP A 24 -3.70 -3.40 -29.73
CA ASP A 24 -3.69 -4.83 -29.96
C ASP A 24 -2.37 -5.40 -29.42
N ASP A 25 -2.47 -6.60 -28.83
CA ASP A 25 -1.43 -7.44 -28.24
C ASP A 25 -1.02 -7.14 -26.80
N ASP A 26 -1.63 -7.92 -25.88
CA ASP A 26 -0.86 -8.67 -24.87
C ASP A 26 -1.73 -9.77 -24.23
N GLU A 27 -1.36 -11.02 -24.52
CA GLU A 27 -1.79 -12.25 -23.84
C GLU A 27 -1.30 -12.24 -22.38
N ASP A 28 -2.17 -11.96 -21.45
CA ASP A 28 -2.07 -12.52 -20.10
C ASP A 28 -3.50 -12.77 -19.58
N GLY A 29 -3.87 -14.05 -19.53
CA GLY A 29 -5.23 -14.55 -19.25
C GLY A 29 -5.73 -14.31 -17.83
N LYS A 30 -5.71 -13.08 -17.36
CA LYS A 30 -6.41 -12.64 -16.16
C LYS A 30 -7.78 -12.13 -16.56
N GLU A 31 -8.83 -12.88 -16.20
CA GLU A 31 -10.21 -12.41 -16.28
C GLU A 31 -10.30 -11.02 -15.62
N LYS A 32 -10.55 -10.00 -16.44
CA LYS A 32 -10.79 -8.63 -15.96
C LYS A 32 -12.13 -8.63 -15.23
N ILE A 33 -12.08 -8.68 -13.90
CA ILE A 33 -13.26 -8.58 -13.05
C ILE A 33 -13.96 -7.25 -13.36
N THR A 34 -15.22 -7.30 -13.72
CA THR A 34 -16.01 -6.09 -13.95
C THR A 34 -16.21 -5.37 -12.60
N PRO A 35 -16.38 -4.04 -12.58
CA PRO A 35 -16.68 -3.32 -11.35
C PRO A 35 -17.91 -3.85 -10.61
N LYS A 36 -18.88 -4.36 -11.34
CA LYS A 36 -20.10 -4.96 -10.78
C LYS A 36 -19.78 -6.23 -10.01
N GLU A 37 -19.00 -7.14 -10.60
CA GLU A 37 -18.55 -8.37 -9.96
C GLU A 37 -17.65 -8.07 -8.76
N PHE A 38 -16.77 -7.05 -8.87
CA PHE A 38 -15.95 -6.59 -7.76
C PHE A 38 -16.81 -6.16 -6.57
N PHE A 39 -17.80 -5.29 -6.78
CA PHE A 39 -18.67 -4.83 -5.69
C PHE A 39 -19.52 -5.94 -5.10
N GLN A 40 -20.03 -6.86 -5.89
CA GLN A 40 -20.76 -8.03 -5.40
C GLN A 40 -19.86 -8.92 -4.53
N THR A 41 -18.63 -9.12 -4.95
CA THR A 41 -17.65 -9.94 -4.22
C THR A 41 -17.21 -9.31 -2.89
N TYR A 42 -17.08 -7.98 -2.87
CA TYR A 42 -16.56 -7.23 -1.72
C TYR A 42 -17.61 -6.44 -0.94
N LYS A 43 -18.89 -6.55 -1.29
CA LYS A 43 -19.99 -5.91 -0.54
C LYS A 43 -19.90 -6.25 0.94
N ASN A 44 -19.97 -5.23 1.79
CA ASN A 44 -19.86 -5.32 3.25
C ASN A 44 -18.51 -5.89 3.77
N LYS A 45 -17.52 -6.06 2.92
CA LYS A 45 -16.18 -6.47 3.34
C LYS A 45 -15.28 -5.25 3.55
N ALA A 46 -14.42 -5.36 4.55
CA ALA A 46 -13.35 -4.39 4.74
C ALA A 46 -12.29 -4.57 3.65
N VAL A 47 -11.91 -3.48 3.02
CA VAL A 47 -10.85 -3.41 2.00
C VAL A 47 -9.80 -2.39 2.42
N ARG A 48 -8.56 -2.61 2.02
CA ARG A 48 -7.46 -1.68 2.24
C ARG A 48 -6.88 -1.24 0.90
N LEU A 49 -6.75 0.07 0.74
CA LEU A 49 -6.15 0.70 -0.44
C LEU A 49 -4.88 1.43 0.00
N GLY A 50 -3.86 1.43 -0.87
CA GLY A 50 -2.65 2.21 -0.67
C GLY A 50 -2.35 3.04 -1.91
N GLY A 51 -1.93 4.29 -1.75
CA GLY A 51 -1.60 5.15 -2.88
C GLY A 51 -1.12 6.53 -2.44
N ILE A 52 -0.88 7.38 -3.42
CA ILE A 52 -0.52 8.78 -3.22
C ILE A 52 -1.77 9.66 -3.36
N ILE A 53 -1.91 10.65 -2.51
CA ILE A 53 -2.93 11.69 -2.69
C ILE A 53 -2.41 12.68 -3.73
N THR A 54 -3.11 12.78 -4.85
CA THR A 54 -2.75 13.69 -5.95
C THR A 54 -3.55 14.99 -5.90
N ASN A 55 -4.79 14.93 -5.41
CA ASN A 55 -5.61 16.13 -5.22
C ASN A 55 -6.33 16.11 -3.87
N ALA A 56 -6.48 17.27 -3.25
CA ALA A 56 -7.24 17.49 -2.03
C ALA A 56 -7.91 18.85 -2.07
N GLU A 57 -9.24 18.87 -2.03
CA GLU A 57 -10.08 20.06 -2.03
C GLU A 57 -11.00 20.04 -0.83
N GLU A 58 -10.97 21.09 -0.04
CA GLU A 58 -11.84 21.25 1.12
C GLU A 58 -12.89 22.32 0.82
N ALA A 59 -14.14 22.05 1.18
CA ALA A 59 -15.25 22.94 0.92
C ALA A 59 -16.31 22.88 2.03
N ILE A 60 -17.22 23.84 2.00
CA ILE A 60 -18.36 23.90 2.91
C ILE A 60 -19.63 23.59 2.12
N SER A 61 -20.42 22.66 2.60
CA SER A 61 -21.71 22.28 2.00
C SER A 61 -22.73 23.41 2.14
N LYS A 62 -23.83 23.34 1.37
CA LYS A 62 -24.95 24.31 1.49
C LYS A 62 -25.58 24.37 2.89
N LYS A 63 -25.39 23.32 3.70
CA LYS A 63 -25.86 23.23 5.09
C LYS A 63 -24.83 23.74 6.12
N GLY A 64 -23.69 24.30 5.66
CA GLY A 64 -22.64 24.81 6.53
C GLY A 64 -21.66 23.75 7.04
N ASN A 65 -21.78 22.47 6.66
CA ASN A 65 -20.90 21.42 7.12
C ASN A 65 -19.65 21.29 6.20
N PRO A 66 -18.44 21.19 6.78
CA PRO A 66 -17.23 20.98 6.00
C PRO A 66 -17.20 19.57 5.39
N TYR A 67 -16.56 19.46 4.23
CA TYR A 67 -16.29 18.20 3.56
C TYR A 67 -15.04 18.31 2.70
N GLY A 68 -14.44 17.19 2.34
CA GLY A 68 -13.27 17.14 1.47
C GLY A 68 -13.46 16.20 0.28
N ARG A 69 -12.90 16.59 -0.86
CA ARG A 69 -12.78 15.78 -2.07
C ARG A 69 -11.32 15.45 -2.26
N TYR A 70 -11.02 14.19 -2.44
CA TYR A 70 -9.65 13.70 -2.53
C TYR A 70 -9.51 12.75 -3.71
N THR A 71 -8.36 12.78 -4.36
CA THR A 71 -7.98 11.78 -5.37
C THR A 71 -6.79 11.01 -4.85
N ILE A 72 -6.93 9.69 -4.78
CA ILE A 72 -5.82 8.77 -4.51
C ILE A 72 -5.47 8.02 -5.78
N GLU A 73 -4.18 7.85 -6.03
CA GLU A 73 -3.63 7.15 -7.20
C GLU A 73 -2.63 6.08 -6.79
N ASP A 74 -2.61 4.99 -7.53
CA ASP A 74 -1.57 3.97 -7.50
C ASP A 74 -1.18 3.58 -8.94
N TYR A 75 -0.37 2.52 -9.11
CA TYR A 75 0.08 2.05 -10.43
C TYR A 75 -1.05 1.50 -11.32
N SER A 76 -2.21 1.18 -10.75
CA SER A 76 -3.35 0.60 -11.47
C SER A 76 -4.43 1.63 -11.84
N GLY A 77 -4.43 2.80 -11.22
CA GLY A 77 -5.39 3.85 -11.52
C GLY A 77 -5.62 4.85 -10.39
N SER A 78 -6.70 5.65 -10.53
CA SER A 78 -7.09 6.66 -9.57
C SER A 78 -8.49 6.43 -9.03
N TYR A 79 -8.72 6.86 -7.79
CA TYR A 79 -10.02 6.83 -7.14
C TYR A 79 -10.34 8.17 -6.48
N ASN A 80 -11.53 8.70 -6.79
CA ASN A 80 -12.03 9.92 -6.19
C ASN A 80 -12.94 9.57 -5.02
N LEU A 81 -12.65 10.13 -3.86
CA LEU A 81 -13.44 9.96 -2.65
C LEU A 81 -13.92 11.30 -2.10
N VAL A 82 -15.06 11.28 -1.43
CA VAL A 82 -15.61 12.44 -0.75
C VAL A 82 -15.89 12.08 0.70
N LEU A 83 -15.30 12.83 1.62
CA LEU A 83 -15.49 12.61 3.06
C LEU A 83 -16.36 13.71 3.66
N PHE A 84 -17.31 13.30 4.48
CA PHE A 84 -18.23 14.18 5.20
C PHE A 84 -18.21 13.90 6.71
N GLY A 85 -18.58 14.86 7.52
CA GLY A 85 -18.80 14.73 8.96
C GLY A 85 -17.62 14.08 9.66
N LYS A 86 -17.87 13.06 10.47
CA LYS A 86 -16.85 12.40 11.30
C LYS A 86 -15.65 11.85 10.50
N SER A 87 -15.89 11.21 9.36
CA SER A 87 -14.79 10.69 8.52
C SER A 87 -13.91 11.83 7.96
N TYR A 88 -14.50 12.99 7.63
CA TYR A 88 -13.74 14.17 7.26
C TYR A 88 -12.89 14.70 8.43
N GLU A 89 -13.50 14.88 9.60
CA GLU A 89 -12.82 15.40 10.79
C GLU A 89 -11.63 14.52 11.22
N GLU A 90 -11.80 13.20 11.16
CA GLU A 90 -10.76 12.24 11.58
C GLU A 90 -9.64 12.05 10.53
N CYS A 91 -9.95 12.14 9.24
CA CYS A 91 -9.03 11.71 8.19
C CYS A 91 -8.42 12.87 7.38
N SER A 92 -9.04 14.05 7.31
CA SER A 92 -8.62 15.15 6.43
C SER A 92 -7.17 15.59 6.66
N SER A 93 -6.69 15.56 7.89
CA SER A 93 -5.32 15.96 8.24
C SER A 93 -4.24 15.11 7.54
N LEU A 94 -4.55 13.86 7.21
CA LEU A 94 -3.65 12.91 6.54
C LEU A 94 -3.86 12.84 5.03
N LEU A 95 -4.93 13.44 4.51
CA LEU A 95 -5.27 13.43 3.08
C LEU A 95 -4.78 14.70 2.38
N LYS A 96 -3.48 14.94 2.41
CA LYS A 96 -2.85 16.10 1.76
C LYS A 96 -2.11 15.67 0.50
N PRO A 97 -2.02 16.54 -0.53
CA PRO A 97 -1.28 16.22 -1.74
C PRO A 97 0.16 15.76 -1.46
N ASN A 98 0.62 14.81 -2.24
CA ASN A 98 1.94 14.17 -2.14
C ASN A 98 2.17 13.31 -0.89
N LEU A 99 1.16 13.01 -0.09
CA LEU A 99 1.26 12.03 0.98
C LEU A 99 0.90 10.63 0.46
N TYR A 100 1.72 9.66 0.84
CA TYR A 100 1.44 8.23 0.63
C TYR A 100 0.63 7.73 1.82
N VAL A 101 -0.57 7.23 1.54
CA VAL A 101 -1.51 6.79 2.57
C VAL A 101 -1.98 5.36 2.33
N SER A 102 -2.34 4.70 3.42
CA SER A 102 -3.13 3.48 3.45
C SER A 102 -4.50 3.83 4.01
N MET A 103 -5.55 3.50 3.26
CA MET A 103 -6.93 3.71 3.66
C MET A 103 -7.62 2.38 3.86
N THR A 104 -8.31 2.22 4.97
CA THR A 104 -9.20 1.08 5.22
C THR A 104 -10.63 1.56 5.17
N GLY A 105 -11.49 0.82 4.52
CA GLY A 105 -12.90 1.13 4.43
C GLY A 105 -13.74 -0.10 4.11
N THR A 106 -15.05 0.08 4.09
CA THR A 106 -16.00 -0.99 3.75
C THR A 106 -16.71 -0.62 2.46
N VAL A 107 -16.82 -1.59 1.56
CA VAL A 107 -17.59 -1.44 0.32
C VAL A 107 -19.08 -1.46 0.67
N GLN A 108 -19.78 -0.38 0.39
CA GLN A 108 -21.21 -0.25 0.66
C GLN A 108 -21.94 0.46 -0.48
N GLN A 109 -23.25 0.37 -0.49
CA GLN A 109 -24.07 1.18 -1.39
C GLN A 109 -23.92 2.65 -1.01
N ARG A 110 -23.84 3.52 -2.03
CA ARG A 110 -23.66 4.95 -1.83
C ARG A 110 -24.79 5.56 -1.01
N GLY A 111 -24.40 6.26 0.03
CA GLY A 111 -25.32 6.88 0.98
C GLY A 111 -25.83 5.94 2.09
N ALA A 112 -25.35 4.68 2.15
CA ALA A 112 -25.68 3.79 3.26
C ALA A 112 -25.35 4.46 4.61
N GLY A 113 -26.27 4.37 5.57
CA GLY A 113 -26.15 5.08 6.85
C GLY A 113 -26.76 6.49 6.89
N MET A 114 -27.23 7.03 5.76
CA MET A 114 -27.96 8.29 5.73
C MET A 114 -29.45 8.08 5.99
N GLN A 115 -30.13 9.04 6.66
CA GLN A 115 -31.56 8.93 7.01
C GLN A 115 -32.51 8.75 5.82
N TRP A 116 -32.10 9.20 4.62
CA TRP A 116 -32.85 9.07 3.38
C TRP A 116 -32.49 7.87 2.55
N PHE A 117 -31.55 7.00 3.04
CA PHE A 117 -31.08 5.84 2.32
C PHE A 117 -32.17 4.78 2.20
N HIS A 118 -32.39 4.33 0.98
CA HIS A 118 -33.18 3.14 0.67
C HIS A 118 -32.28 2.16 -0.08
N GLU A 119 -32.13 0.96 0.45
CA GLU A 119 -31.33 -0.08 -0.18
C GLU A 119 -31.90 -0.41 -1.57
N LYS A 120 -31.05 -0.31 -2.59
CA LYS A 120 -31.39 -0.66 -3.95
C LYS A 120 -30.93 -2.09 -4.26
N LYS A 121 -31.54 -2.72 -5.27
CA LYS A 121 -30.98 -3.96 -5.82
C LYS A 121 -29.56 -3.68 -6.33
N ASP A 122 -28.64 -4.62 -6.12
CA ASP A 122 -27.23 -4.44 -6.46
C ASP A 122 -26.99 -4.13 -7.94
N GLU A 123 -27.96 -4.44 -8.82
CA GLU A 123 -27.91 -4.12 -10.24
C GLU A 123 -28.05 -2.63 -10.56
N GLU A 124 -28.77 -1.90 -9.71
CA GLU A 124 -29.08 -0.48 -9.87
C GLU A 124 -28.32 0.40 -8.87
N ALA A 125 -27.56 -0.21 -7.97
CA ALA A 125 -26.88 0.49 -6.89
C ALA A 125 -25.54 1.07 -7.36
N GLU A 126 -25.27 2.30 -6.94
CA GLU A 126 -23.92 2.86 -6.94
C GLU A 126 -23.22 2.46 -5.63
N PHE A 127 -21.97 2.07 -5.73
CA PHE A 127 -21.17 1.68 -4.56
C PHE A 127 -20.10 2.73 -4.27
N GLU A 128 -19.73 2.80 -3.00
CA GLU A 128 -18.66 3.65 -2.50
C GLU A 128 -17.84 2.89 -1.46
N LEU A 129 -16.63 3.37 -1.23
CA LEU A 129 -15.81 2.94 -0.10
C LEU A 129 -16.06 3.88 1.09
N ALA A 130 -16.75 3.38 2.10
CA ALA A 130 -16.88 4.08 3.37
C ALA A 130 -15.57 3.99 4.13
N ILE A 131 -14.79 5.06 4.12
CA ILE A 131 -13.50 5.12 4.79
C ILE A 131 -13.70 5.11 6.30
N THR A 132 -13.02 4.18 6.97
CA THR A 132 -13.04 4.05 8.43
C THR A 132 -11.72 4.43 9.07
N LYS A 133 -10.61 4.37 8.30
CA LYS A 133 -9.27 4.68 8.80
C LYS A 133 -8.35 5.14 7.68
N VAL A 134 -7.52 6.14 7.99
CA VAL A 134 -6.41 6.57 7.13
C VAL A 134 -5.13 6.56 7.97
N GLU A 135 -4.05 6.03 7.42
CA GLU A 135 -2.71 6.02 8.04
C GLU A 135 -1.67 6.40 6.98
N LEU A 136 -0.57 7.02 7.41
CA LEU A 136 0.56 7.20 6.50
C LEU A 136 1.15 5.82 6.15
N LEU A 137 1.48 5.60 4.89
CA LEU A 137 1.97 4.31 4.42
C LEU A 137 3.27 3.89 5.12
N LYS A 138 4.13 4.86 5.46
CA LYS A 138 5.35 4.61 6.25
C LYS A 138 5.03 4.06 7.65
N ASP A 139 3.99 4.59 8.32
CA ASP A 139 3.63 4.16 9.67
C ASP A 139 3.01 2.75 9.65
N VAL A 140 2.30 2.42 8.58
CA VAL A 140 1.77 1.07 8.34
C VAL A 140 2.90 0.07 8.15
N GLN A 141 3.91 0.43 7.36
CA GLN A 141 5.09 -0.40 7.15
C GLN A 141 5.80 -0.68 8.49
N ASP A 142 6.07 0.36 9.28
CA ASP A 142 6.76 0.22 10.57
C ASP A 142 5.97 -0.64 11.58
N LYS A 143 4.63 -0.59 11.55
CA LYS A 143 3.80 -1.38 12.45
C LYS A 143 3.72 -2.86 12.08
N HIS A 144 3.81 -3.18 10.79
CA HIS A 144 3.62 -4.54 10.28
C HIS A 144 4.91 -5.30 10.07
N LEU A 145 6.06 -4.62 10.02
CA LEU A 145 7.35 -5.28 9.93
C LEU A 145 7.79 -5.79 11.31
N GLU A 146 8.07 -7.08 11.40
CA GLU A 146 8.64 -7.69 12.60
C GLU A 146 10.16 -7.68 12.54
N ALA A 147 10.71 -8.24 11.46
CA ALA A 147 12.16 -8.36 11.30
C ALA A 147 12.61 -8.24 9.85
N LEU A 148 13.81 -7.70 9.67
CA LEU A 148 14.63 -7.84 8.48
C LEU A 148 15.68 -8.91 8.79
N LYS A 149 15.65 -10.04 8.06
CA LYS A 149 16.69 -11.06 8.10
C LYS A 149 17.60 -10.88 6.89
N VAL A 150 18.90 -10.69 7.13
CA VAL A 150 19.95 -10.63 6.11
C VAL A 150 20.74 -11.92 6.17
N ILE A 151 20.84 -12.63 5.04
CA ILE A 151 21.50 -13.92 4.91
C ILE A 151 22.78 -13.72 4.11
N ILE A 152 23.93 -14.02 4.71
CA ILE A 152 25.23 -13.78 4.11
C ILE A 152 25.98 -15.14 4.00
N PRO A 153 26.34 -15.56 2.77
CA PRO A 153 27.27 -16.68 2.59
C PRO A 153 28.59 -16.37 3.29
N ILE A 154 29.17 -17.38 3.96
CA ILE A 154 30.37 -17.17 4.78
C ILE A 154 31.55 -16.62 3.98
N GLU A 155 31.67 -17.01 2.72
CA GLU A 155 32.70 -16.53 1.79
C GLU A 155 32.57 -15.03 1.48
N ASN A 156 31.39 -14.45 1.62
CA ASN A 156 31.13 -13.02 1.35
C ASN A 156 31.28 -12.17 2.62
N VAL A 157 31.48 -12.78 3.78
CA VAL A 157 31.65 -12.05 5.03
C VAL A 157 33.01 -11.35 5.02
N ASN A 158 32.99 -10.05 4.83
CA ASN A 158 34.18 -9.19 4.87
C ASN A 158 33.87 -7.88 5.58
N ARG A 159 34.94 -7.14 5.90
CA ARG A 159 34.82 -5.88 6.65
C ARG A 159 34.00 -4.82 5.92
N GLU A 160 34.19 -4.72 4.63
CA GLU A 160 33.53 -3.73 3.78
C GLU A 160 32.01 -3.92 3.79
N LEU A 161 31.51 -5.16 3.56
CA LEU A 161 30.09 -5.48 3.60
C LEU A 161 29.48 -5.19 4.98
N ILE A 162 30.19 -5.52 6.05
CA ILE A 162 29.71 -5.27 7.42
C ILE A 162 29.63 -3.77 7.71
N ASP A 163 30.62 -2.99 7.29
CA ASP A 163 30.66 -1.54 7.48
C ASP A 163 29.54 -0.87 6.66
N GLU A 164 29.31 -1.29 5.39
CA GLU A 164 28.19 -0.82 4.56
C GLU A 164 26.82 -1.16 5.21
N LEU A 165 26.61 -2.41 5.61
CA LEU A 165 25.35 -2.82 6.27
C LEU A 165 25.12 -2.03 7.55
N SER A 166 26.16 -1.83 8.34
CA SER A 166 26.10 -1.03 9.57
C SER A 166 25.74 0.43 9.29
N ALA A 167 26.30 1.03 8.23
CA ALA A 167 25.96 2.38 7.81
C ALA A 167 24.49 2.47 7.38
N MET A 168 24.02 1.54 6.54
CA MET A 168 22.61 1.48 6.11
C MET A 168 21.66 1.34 7.30
N CYS A 169 21.99 0.51 8.29
CA CYS A 169 21.20 0.37 9.51
C CYS A 169 21.18 1.64 10.38
N ASN A 170 22.27 2.38 10.41
CA ASN A 170 22.39 3.64 11.18
C ASN A 170 21.61 4.77 10.51
N ASP A 171 21.64 4.84 9.17
CA ASP A 171 20.98 5.88 8.39
C ASP A 171 19.47 5.66 8.30
N HIS A 172 19.01 4.42 8.55
CA HIS A 172 17.59 4.05 8.49
C HIS A 172 17.09 3.42 9.80
N PRO A 173 17.08 4.17 10.93
CA PRO A 173 16.55 3.66 12.18
C PRO A 173 15.03 3.44 12.09
N GLY A 174 14.51 2.38 12.73
CA GLY A 174 13.11 2.00 12.67
C GLY A 174 12.65 1.09 13.80
N GLN A 175 11.64 0.26 13.54
CA GLN A 175 11.04 -0.63 14.54
C GLN A 175 11.30 -2.13 14.27
N ALA A 176 11.67 -2.50 13.05
CA ALA A 176 11.92 -3.89 12.70
C ALA A 176 13.23 -4.41 13.34
N HIS A 177 13.18 -5.64 13.85
CA HIS A 177 14.38 -6.30 14.34
C HIS A 177 15.34 -6.57 13.18
N LEU A 178 16.64 -6.44 13.43
CA LEU A 178 17.68 -6.86 12.49
C LEU A 178 18.18 -8.25 12.90
N GLU A 179 18.00 -9.21 12.01
CA GLU A 179 18.53 -10.56 12.11
C GLU A 179 19.61 -10.78 11.05
N ILE A 180 20.72 -11.34 11.42
CA ILE A 180 21.82 -11.68 10.51
C ILE A 180 22.02 -13.18 10.60
N GLU A 181 21.99 -13.82 9.45
CA GLU A 181 22.30 -15.26 9.33
C GLU A 181 23.53 -15.43 8.44
N ILE A 182 24.55 -16.08 8.97
CA ILE A 182 25.73 -16.48 8.20
C ILE A 182 25.54 -17.95 7.83
N HIS A 183 25.60 -18.25 6.55
CA HIS A 183 25.38 -19.57 6.00
C HIS A 183 26.67 -20.14 5.38
N ASP A 184 27.10 -21.33 5.86
CA ASP A 184 28.19 -22.10 5.27
C ASP A 184 27.58 -23.29 4.51
N PRO A 185 27.47 -23.21 3.18
CA PRO A 185 26.88 -24.29 2.38
C PRO A 185 27.77 -25.53 2.30
N VAL A 186 29.09 -25.38 2.51
CA VAL A 186 30.04 -26.48 2.41
C VAL A 186 29.95 -27.41 3.64
N HIS A 187 29.83 -26.81 4.82
CA HIS A 187 29.75 -27.56 6.08
C HIS A 187 28.32 -27.73 6.59
N HIS A 188 27.30 -27.27 5.84
CA HIS A 188 25.88 -27.27 6.25
C HIS A 188 25.65 -26.63 7.63
N GLN A 189 26.37 -25.55 7.92
CA GLN A 189 26.27 -24.81 9.16
C GLN A 189 25.66 -23.44 8.94
N GLN A 190 24.90 -22.97 9.94
CA GLN A 190 24.35 -21.62 9.94
C GLN A 190 24.46 -21.02 11.35
N ILE A 191 24.72 -19.73 11.41
CA ILE A 191 24.76 -18.95 12.64
C ILE A 191 23.76 -17.82 12.49
N SER A 192 22.75 -17.79 13.36
CA SER A 192 21.75 -16.72 13.39
C SER A 192 21.99 -15.81 14.59
N MET A 193 21.98 -14.53 14.34
CA MET A 193 22.19 -13.49 15.34
C MET A 193 21.09 -12.42 15.23
N THR A 194 20.52 -12.02 16.37
CA THR A 194 19.58 -10.90 16.42
C THR A 194 20.25 -9.71 17.07
N SER A 195 20.19 -8.56 16.43
CA SER A 195 20.73 -7.33 16.98
C SER A 195 19.92 -6.90 18.20
N LYS A 196 20.57 -6.72 19.34
CA LYS A 196 19.93 -6.24 20.57
C LYS A 196 19.66 -4.73 20.56
N SER A 197 20.50 -3.96 19.87
CA SER A 197 20.49 -2.49 19.92
C SER A 197 20.03 -1.83 18.63
N LYS A 198 20.10 -2.53 17.50
CA LYS A 198 19.74 -1.99 16.20
C LYS A 198 18.35 -2.45 15.79
N ARG A 199 17.51 -1.48 15.46
CA ARG A 199 16.23 -1.68 14.79
C ARG A 199 16.20 -0.84 13.53
N VAL A 200 15.61 -1.34 12.48
CA VAL A 200 15.71 -0.76 11.14
C VAL A 200 14.36 -0.41 10.55
N HIS A 201 14.36 0.61 9.70
CA HIS A 201 13.28 0.94 8.78
C HIS A 201 13.73 0.60 7.35
N ILE A 202 12.96 -0.22 6.64
CA ILE A 202 13.29 -0.60 5.27
C ILE A 202 12.80 0.51 4.33
N SER A 203 13.59 1.59 4.26
CA SER A 203 13.33 2.67 3.31
C SER A 203 13.52 2.21 1.85
N PRO A 204 12.99 2.94 0.86
CA PRO A 204 13.25 2.65 -0.55
C PRO A 204 14.74 2.60 -0.91
N VAL A 205 15.57 3.42 -0.26
CA VAL A 205 17.04 3.44 -0.45
C VAL A 205 17.66 2.17 0.11
N PHE A 206 17.29 1.78 1.33
CA PHE A 206 17.79 0.56 1.96
C PHE A 206 17.35 -0.69 1.18
N TYR A 207 16.07 -0.74 0.78
CA TYR A 207 15.55 -1.83 -0.04
C TYR A 207 16.27 -1.97 -1.39
N LYS A 208 16.57 -0.83 -2.06
CA LYS A 208 17.34 -0.82 -3.30
C LYS A 208 18.75 -1.36 -3.10
N TRP A 209 19.44 -0.96 -2.02
CA TRP A 209 20.76 -1.45 -1.67
C TRP A 209 20.74 -2.97 -1.41
N LEU A 210 19.78 -3.48 -0.63
CA LEU A 210 19.62 -4.93 -0.39
C LEU A 210 19.41 -5.69 -1.71
N ASN A 211 18.55 -5.19 -2.59
CA ASN A 211 18.33 -5.83 -3.90
C ASN A 211 19.56 -5.82 -4.80
N MET A 212 20.34 -4.75 -4.80
CA MET A 212 21.61 -4.70 -5.56
C MET A 212 22.56 -5.78 -5.06
N LYS A 213 22.78 -5.87 -3.74
CA LYS A 213 23.66 -6.89 -3.14
C LYS A 213 23.13 -8.32 -3.39
N ARG A 214 21.83 -8.50 -3.44
CA ARG A 214 21.18 -9.78 -3.80
C ARG A 214 21.42 -10.15 -5.26
N LEU A 215 21.28 -9.20 -6.19
CA LEU A 215 21.56 -9.44 -7.62
C LEU A 215 23.03 -9.76 -7.88
N ASP A 216 23.93 -9.20 -7.10
CA ASP A 216 25.38 -9.47 -7.15
C ASP A 216 25.76 -10.77 -6.41
N ASN A 217 24.77 -11.52 -5.88
CA ASN A 217 24.96 -12.73 -5.07
C ASN A 217 25.85 -12.54 -3.82
N VAL A 218 25.89 -11.32 -3.29
CA VAL A 218 26.67 -10.98 -2.09
C VAL A 218 25.93 -11.39 -0.82
N LEU A 219 24.61 -11.15 -0.77
CA LEU A 219 23.71 -11.53 0.32
C LEU A 219 22.31 -11.83 -0.21
N ASP A 220 21.50 -12.48 0.60
CA ASP A 220 20.03 -12.56 0.42
C ASP A 220 19.33 -11.92 1.62
N PHE A 221 18.05 -11.64 1.51
CA PHE A 221 17.27 -11.11 2.62
C PHE A 221 15.81 -11.57 2.57
N SER A 222 15.20 -11.63 3.73
CA SER A 222 13.77 -11.84 3.90
C SER A 222 13.18 -10.86 4.90
N ILE A 223 11.90 -10.56 4.72
CA ILE A 223 11.15 -9.63 5.56
C ILE A 223 10.04 -10.42 6.24
N THR A 224 10.04 -10.43 7.57
CA THR A 224 8.99 -11.05 8.37
C THR A 224 7.97 -10.00 8.76
N GLN A 225 6.68 -10.34 8.61
CA GLN A 225 5.55 -9.52 9.02
C GLN A 225 4.92 -10.10 10.30
N LYS A 226 4.42 -9.21 11.15
CA LYS A 226 3.65 -9.58 12.36
C LYS A 226 2.32 -10.20 12.01
#